data_3ba93541abaeb84c16c28171ab5e81e7
#
_entry.id   3ba93541abaeb84c16c28171ab5e81e7
#
_cell.length_a   1.000
_cell.length_b   1.000
_cell.length_c   1.000
_cell.angle_alpha   90.00
_cell.angle_beta   90.00
_cell.angle_gamma   90.00
#
_symmetry.space_group_name_H-M   'P 1'
#
loop_
_entity.id
_entity.type
_entity.pdbx_description
1 polymer ?
#
loop_
_entity_poly.entity_id
_entity_poly.type
_entity_poly.pdbx_seq_one_letter_code
_entity_poly.pdbx_strand_id
1 'polypeptide(L)'
;EKMKNYFSLIILISALFAQNVVTESDSLNPISLEGVEVFSSLRQVNEGDLAASAIIFNDELEVMQGQHFSDLLLKVPNLNYAGGTSRPRFFQIRGEGSVSRYADQGPPSPYVGLVLDGMDLSELGMITPLFDMQQVEVLMGVQTSLFGASASSGLINFKTNDPTDEKGGYVMTQFGSYNTYTNGLVYNLPFENGWKVRLVGHSNVSDGYKENVALGNYASADRNETSLRVKMLKEGDLITQKYTMIHSDFDNGYDNWAPDNNTDNITYSDNPGKDSQKSQIFIADYKYDLGEQIVDFNVGMSSNETLHSYDSDWGNYNFWLNWDGDDHHEDDHHDDHGDDHGDDHDDDHDDDHGDDHDDDHGDDDHDEFDFMSYDFFDSFERDIDTRTVDLRFRSNVNNGNKVNYVFGLYNSNYEETTDAAGYVFGGSATGLSTGYDIVTKSIYGELAYDFGNHSVLAVAFRHEARDIDYFDFDNPSASFVLDGDWNTSFKVSYEMHPTSNLHWYIYAAEGY
;
A
#
# COMPACT_ATOMS: atom_id res chain seq x y z
N GLU A 1 -18.52 -23.42 17.85
CA GLU A 1 -18.41 -24.90 17.71
C GLU A 1 -17.65 -25.34 16.45
N LYS A 2 -17.72 -24.63 15.34
CA LYS A 2 -16.92 -24.91 14.13
C LYS A 2 -15.41 -24.67 14.36
N MET A 3 -15.05 -23.67 15.12
CA MET A 3 -13.65 -23.29 15.41
C MET A 3 -12.88 -24.33 16.24
N LYS A 4 -13.57 -25.06 17.16
CA LYS A 4 -12.95 -26.13 17.94
C LYS A 4 -12.47 -27.34 17.11
N ASN A 5 -13.09 -27.60 15.98
CA ASN A 5 -12.73 -28.73 15.12
C ASN A 5 -11.47 -28.45 14.27
N TYR A 6 -11.21 -27.18 13.93
CA TYR A 6 -9.97 -26.79 13.24
C TYR A 6 -8.77 -26.82 14.19
N PHE A 7 -8.98 -26.47 15.46
CA PHE A 7 -7.95 -26.51 16.49
C PHE A 7 -7.39 -27.93 16.72
N SER A 8 -8.27 -28.95 16.71
CA SER A 8 -7.85 -30.35 16.85
C SER A 8 -7.10 -30.87 15.63
N LEU A 9 -7.38 -30.35 14.43
CA LEU A 9 -6.70 -30.75 13.21
C LEU A 9 -5.28 -30.16 13.14
N ILE A 10 -5.09 -28.90 13.55
CA ILE A 10 -3.79 -28.22 13.55
C ILE A 10 -2.85 -28.82 14.60
N ILE A 11 -3.35 -29.15 15.80
CA ILE A 11 -2.55 -29.85 16.83
C ILE A 11 -2.13 -31.24 16.38
N LEU A 12 -2.96 -31.94 15.62
CA LEU A 12 -2.64 -33.28 15.09
C LEU A 12 -1.55 -33.21 14.00
N ILE A 13 -1.57 -32.15 13.19
CA ILE A 13 -0.55 -31.92 12.16
C ILE A 13 0.78 -31.50 12.79
N SER A 14 0.79 -30.65 13.80
CA SER A 14 2.02 -30.25 14.51
C SER A 14 2.71 -31.41 15.23
N ALA A 15 1.94 -32.36 15.75
CA ALA A 15 2.51 -33.57 16.40
C ALA A 15 3.16 -34.55 15.42
N LEU A 16 2.78 -34.50 14.12
CA LEU A 16 3.39 -35.35 13.09
C LEU A 16 4.75 -34.82 12.58
N PHE A 17 5.06 -33.53 12.82
CA PHE A 17 6.30 -32.90 12.38
C PHE A 17 7.36 -32.73 13.49
N ALA A 18 7.02 -33.03 14.74
CA ALA A 18 7.90 -32.84 15.90
C ALA A 18 9.03 -33.91 16.07
N GLN A 19 9.22 -34.78 15.11
CA GLN A 19 10.33 -35.76 15.15
C GLN A 19 11.44 -35.34 14.19
N ASN A 20 12.52 -34.87 14.75
CA ASN A 20 13.87 -34.59 14.26
C ASN A 20 14.26 -33.10 14.26
N VAL A 21 14.45 -32.56 15.46
CA VAL A 21 15.37 -31.43 15.64
C VAL A 21 16.76 -32.03 15.91
N VAL A 22 17.59 -32.08 14.89
CA VAL A 22 19.03 -32.34 15.03
C VAL A 22 19.67 -30.99 15.35
N THR A 23 20.15 -30.84 16.59
CA THR A 23 21.04 -29.75 16.95
C THR A 23 22.44 -30.08 16.47
N GLU A 24 22.83 -29.68 15.28
CA GLU A 24 24.23 -29.54 14.92
C GLU A 24 24.74 -28.17 15.39
N SER A 25 25.77 -28.20 16.22
CA SER A 25 26.54 -27.01 16.58
C SER A 25 27.47 -26.69 15.42
N ASP A 26 27.05 -25.82 14.53
CA ASP A 26 27.90 -25.31 13.46
C ASP A 26 28.99 -24.41 14.04
N SER A 27 30.25 -24.81 13.82
CA SER A 27 31.40 -23.94 13.99
C SER A 27 31.23 -22.72 13.06
N LEU A 28 31.29 -21.53 13.65
CA LEU A 28 31.24 -20.24 12.97
C LEU A 28 32.34 -20.14 11.91
N ASN A 29 32.09 -20.62 10.71
CA ASN A 29 32.80 -20.14 9.55
C ASN A 29 32.33 -18.70 9.27
N PRO A 30 33.22 -17.76 8.98
CA PRO A 30 32.79 -16.43 8.57
C PRO A 30 31.94 -16.59 7.32
N ILE A 31 30.64 -16.28 7.44
CA ILE A 31 29.74 -16.19 6.30
C ILE A 31 30.28 -15.05 5.47
N SER A 32 30.79 -15.36 4.29
CA SER A 32 30.99 -14.37 3.24
C SER A 32 29.58 -13.88 2.88
N LEU A 33 29.22 -12.67 3.31
CA LEU A 33 28.00 -12.02 2.85
C LEU A 33 28.18 -11.82 1.34
N GLU A 34 27.54 -12.66 0.55
CA GLU A 34 27.29 -12.34 -0.85
C GLU A 34 26.48 -11.03 -0.87
N GLY A 35 26.82 -10.10 -1.76
CA GLY A 35 26.12 -8.84 -1.85
C GLY A 35 24.62 -9.08 -2.08
N VAL A 36 23.77 -8.31 -1.41
CA VAL A 36 22.31 -8.40 -1.56
C VAL A 36 21.94 -8.02 -2.98
N GLU A 37 21.31 -8.95 -3.71
CA GLU A 37 20.78 -8.68 -5.06
C GLU A 37 19.56 -7.77 -4.96
N VAL A 38 19.51 -6.73 -5.80
CA VAL A 38 18.37 -5.81 -5.89
C VAL A 38 17.42 -6.27 -7.00
N PHE A 39 16.28 -6.84 -6.63
CA PHE A 39 15.30 -7.36 -7.57
C PHE A 39 14.55 -6.27 -8.33
N SER A 40 14.41 -5.07 -7.76
CA SER A 40 13.88 -3.90 -8.46
C SER A 40 14.84 -3.31 -9.49
N SER A 41 16.11 -3.71 -9.50
CA SER A 41 17.02 -3.38 -10.59
C SER A 41 16.78 -4.30 -11.78
N LEU A 42 16.24 -3.77 -12.85
CA LEU A 42 15.96 -4.56 -14.07
C LEU A 42 17.24 -5.09 -14.75
N ARG A 43 18.40 -4.53 -14.42
CA ARG A 43 19.74 -5.04 -14.84
C ARG A 43 20.26 -6.16 -13.95
N GLN A 44 19.66 -6.39 -12.80
CA GLN A 44 20.17 -7.27 -11.74
C GLN A 44 21.55 -6.83 -11.24
N VAL A 45 21.55 -5.86 -10.35
CA VAL A 45 22.77 -5.36 -9.66
C VAL A 45 22.69 -5.69 -8.18
N ASN A 46 23.82 -5.67 -7.50
CA ASN A 46 23.85 -5.75 -6.05
C ASN A 46 23.48 -4.39 -5.43
N GLU A 47 23.08 -4.40 -4.15
CA GLU A 47 22.72 -3.18 -3.41
C GLU A 47 23.79 -2.09 -3.51
N GLY A 48 25.08 -2.46 -3.43
CA GLY A 48 26.19 -1.55 -3.55
C GLY A 48 26.30 -0.85 -4.91
N ASP A 49 25.70 -1.38 -5.95
CA ASP A 49 25.78 -0.89 -7.34
C ASP A 49 24.46 -0.19 -7.75
N LEU A 50 23.65 0.24 -6.79
CA LEU A 50 22.38 0.91 -7.04
C LEU A 50 22.50 2.43 -6.89
N ALA A 51 22.32 3.17 -7.97
CA ALA A 51 22.27 4.64 -7.96
C ALA A 51 20.90 5.13 -7.46
N ALA A 52 20.50 4.73 -6.26
CA ALA A 52 19.28 5.14 -5.58
C ALA A 52 19.45 5.02 -4.06
N SER A 53 18.68 5.77 -3.29
CA SER A 53 18.52 5.51 -1.87
C SER A 53 17.55 4.36 -1.71
N ALA A 54 18.02 3.22 -1.26
CA ALA A 54 17.23 2.02 -1.04
C ALA A 54 17.32 1.57 0.41
N ILE A 55 16.24 0.96 0.91
CA ILE A 55 16.21 0.21 2.15
C ILE A 55 15.70 -1.17 1.81
N ILE A 56 16.50 -2.18 2.14
CA ILE A 56 16.22 -3.57 1.76
C ILE A 56 16.10 -4.39 3.04
N PHE A 57 15.00 -5.13 3.13
CA PHE A 57 14.72 -6.07 4.20
C PHE A 57 14.72 -7.49 3.64
N ASN A 58 15.48 -8.37 4.21
CA ASN A 58 15.52 -9.79 3.89
C ASN A 58 15.47 -10.63 5.19
N ASP A 59 16.61 -11.00 5.77
CA ASP A 59 16.67 -11.82 6.98
C ASP A 59 15.93 -11.19 8.17
N GLU A 60 15.83 -9.86 8.22
CA GLU A 60 15.08 -9.17 9.26
C GLU A 60 13.58 -9.44 9.20
N LEU A 61 13.02 -9.78 8.04
CA LEU A 61 11.59 -10.12 7.91
C LEU A 61 11.20 -11.33 8.75
N GLU A 62 12.08 -12.33 8.87
CA GLU A 62 11.86 -13.49 9.73
C GLU A 62 11.90 -13.12 11.19
N VAL A 63 12.86 -12.24 11.59
CA VAL A 63 13.04 -11.81 12.97
C VAL A 63 11.93 -10.88 13.42
N MET A 64 11.46 -10.01 12.53
CA MET A 64 10.37 -9.07 12.83
C MET A 64 9.04 -9.76 13.06
N GLN A 65 8.88 -10.96 12.49
CA GLN A 65 7.60 -11.66 12.49
C GLN A 65 6.43 -10.75 12.06
N GLY A 66 6.78 -9.73 11.24
CA GLY A 66 5.87 -8.73 10.73
C GLY A 66 4.77 -9.39 9.92
N GLN A 67 3.54 -9.11 10.27
CA GLN A 67 2.39 -9.67 9.59
C GLN A 67 1.85 -8.68 8.59
N HIS A 68 2.05 -7.42 8.88
CA HIS A 68 1.49 -6.31 8.16
C HIS A 68 2.59 -5.36 7.70
N PHE A 69 2.45 -4.78 6.51
CA PHE A 69 3.44 -3.83 6.00
C PHE A 69 3.58 -2.59 6.91
N SER A 70 2.54 -2.22 7.64
CA SER A 70 2.62 -1.16 8.64
C SER A 70 3.76 -1.36 9.66
N ASP A 71 4.14 -2.61 9.93
CA ASP A 71 5.23 -2.91 10.85
C ASP A 71 6.60 -2.48 10.29
N LEU A 72 6.73 -2.42 8.95
CA LEU A 72 7.93 -1.92 8.26
C LEU A 72 8.00 -0.40 8.21
N LEU A 73 6.86 0.31 8.23
CA LEU A 73 6.82 1.77 8.11
C LEU A 73 7.64 2.44 9.20
N LEU A 74 7.62 1.90 10.41
CA LEU A 74 8.40 2.41 11.54
C LEU A 74 9.91 2.29 11.34
N LYS A 75 10.36 1.48 10.38
CA LYS A 75 11.79 1.21 10.11
C LYS A 75 12.29 1.92 8.86
N VAL A 76 11.40 2.45 8.03
CA VAL A 76 11.74 3.15 6.80
C VAL A 76 11.56 4.65 7.02
N PRO A 77 12.65 5.43 7.17
CA PRO A 77 12.55 6.88 7.33
C PRO A 77 11.85 7.52 6.12
N ASN A 78 10.94 8.47 6.38
CA ASN A 78 10.20 9.21 5.37
C ASN A 78 9.25 8.36 4.49
N LEU A 79 8.93 7.13 4.89
CA LEU A 79 7.84 6.36 4.32
C LEU A 79 6.62 6.49 5.22
N ASN A 80 5.51 6.92 4.66
CA ASN A 80 4.22 7.00 5.32
C ASN A 80 3.13 6.41 4.42
N TYR A 81 1.91 6.37 4.90
CA TYR A 81 0.73 6.09 4.09
C TYR A 81 -0.40 7.01 4.50
N ALA A 82 -1.27 7.32 3.56
CA ALA A 82 -2.51 8.01 3.87
C ALA A 82 -3.42 7.07 4.66
N GLY A 83 -3.97 7.57 5.77
CA GLY A 83 -4.90 6.84 6.61
C GLY A 83 -6.22 6.54 5.90
N GLY A 84 -7.17 5.95 6.62
CA GLY A 84 -8.51 5.71 6.14
C GLY A 84 -8.75 4.28 5.65
N THR A 85 -7.84 3.34 5.91
CA THR A 85 -8.03 1.91 5.64
C THR A 85 -7.40 1.07 6.74
N SER A 86 -7.84 -0.17 6.89
CA SER A 86 -7.27 -1.11 7.87
C SER A 86 -5.85 -1.56 7.50
N ARG A 87 -5.47 -1.35 6.23
CA ARG A 87 -4.18 -1.75 5.65
C ARG A 87 -3.61 -0.64 4.79
N PRO A 88 -2.26 -0.45 4.74
CA PRO A 88 -1.65 0.54 3.87
C PRO A 88 -1.97 0.28 2.39
N ARG A 89 -2.55 1.26 1.73
CA ARG A 89 -2.84 1.24 0.28
C ARG A 89 -2.17 2.39 -0.45
N PHE A 90 -2.19 3.57 0.15
CA PHE A 90 -1.73 4.82 -0.48
C PHE A 90 -0.45 5.28 0.20
N PHE A 91 0.69 4.92 -0.38
CA PHE A 91 1.99 5.22 0.19
C PHE A 91 2.48 6.61 -0.17
N GLN A 92 3.29 7.17 0.73
CA GLN A 92 3.93 8.47 0.58
C GLN A 92 5.42 8.35 0.93
N ILE A 93 6.28 8.84 0.08
CA ILE A 93 7.74 8.90 0.29
C ILE A 93 8.17 10.36 0.28
N ARG A 94 8.84 10.80 1.36
CA ARG A 94 9.31 12.19 1.55
C ARG A 94 8.16 13.23 1.46
N GLY A 95 6.95 12.85 1.86
CA GLY A 95 5.77 13.70 1.82
C GLY A 95 5.05 13.74 0.48
N GLU A 96 5.55 13.07 -0.54
CA GLU A 96 4.90 12.95 -1.84
C GLU A 96 4.29 11.55 -2.00
N GLY A 97 3.04 11.50 -2.44
CA GLY A 97 2.34 10.23 -2.61
C GLY A 97 0.84 10.41 -2.80
N SER A 98 0.15 9.31 -2.97
CA SER A 98 -1.29 9.29 -3.13
C SER A 98 -1.99 9.47 -1.79
N VAL A 99 -3.19 10.01 -1.85
CA VAL A 99 -4.18 10.00 -0.78
C VAL A 99 -5.29 9.01 -1.14
N SER A 100 -6.14 8.68 -0.18
CA SER A 100 -7.32 7.85 -0.47
C SER A 100 -8.15 8.49 -1.58
N ARG A 101 -8.62 7.66 -2.49
CA ARG A 101 -9.45 8.05 -3.62
C ARG A 101 -10.90 7.60 -3.37
N TYR A 102 -11.81 8.55 -3.37
CA TYR A 102 -13.25 8.31 -3.32
C TYR A 102 -13.83 8.18 -4.73
N ALA A 103 -15.13 7.88 -4.83
CA ALA A 103 -15.82 7.89 -6.11
C ALA A 103 -15.72 9.27 -6.78
N ASP A 104 -15.65 9.29 -8.11
CA ASP A 104 -15.60 10.49 -8.93
C ASP A 104 -14.39 11.44 -8.72
N GLN A 105 -13.31 10.95 -8.12
CA GLN A 105 -12.09 11.72 -7.92
C GLN A 105 -11.02 11.56 -9.00
N GLY A 106 -11.41 11.04 -10.14
CA GLY A 106 -10.52 10.81 -11.28
C GLY A 106 -9.88 9.40 -11.30
N PRO A 107 -9.12 9.11 -12.35
CA PRO A 107 -8.47 7.81 -12.53
C PRO A 107 -7.39 7.58 -11.48
N PRO A 108 -7.05 6.31 -11.18
CA PRO A 108 -5.93 5.98 -10.32
C PRO A 108 -4.63 6.60 -10.85
N SER A 109 -3.92 7.28 -9.97
CA SER A 109 -2.64 7.93 -10.28
C SER A 109 -1.68 7.79 -9.08
N PRO A 110 -1.13 6.60 -8.83
CA PRO A 110 -0.19 6.39 -7.75
C PRO A 110 1.12 7.11 -8.02
N TYR A 111 1.73 7.65 -6.97
CA TYR A 111 3.05 8.28 -7.00
C TYR A 111 4.14 7.33 -6.49
N VAL A 112 3.76 6.39 -5.65
CA VAL A 112 4.64 5.34 -5.14
C VAL A 112 4.19 4.02 -5.73
N GLY A 113 5.06 3.44 -6.55
CA GLY A 113 4.81 2.14 -7.16
C GLY A 113 4.85 1.02 -6.13
N LEU A 114 3.97 0.03 -6.30
CA LEU A 114 3.98 -1.20 -5.53
C LEU A 114 4.04 -2.38 -6.49
N VAL A 115 5.11 -3.17 -6.39
CA VAL A 115 5.35 -4.31 -7.28
C VAL A 115 5.48 -5.58 -6.45
N LEU A 116 4.86 -6.66 -6.89
CA LEU A 116 4.97 -7.99 -6.29
C LEU A 116 5.38 -9.01 -7.36
N ASP A 117 6.53 -9.66 -7.16
CA ASP A 117 7.10 -10.64 -8.12
C ASP A 117 7.06 -10.14 -9.58
N GLY A 118 7.29 -8.83 -9.79
CA GLY A 118 7.33 -8.20 -11.11
C GLY A 118 5.99 -7.68 -11.65
N MET A 119 4.88 -7.89 -10.97
CA MET A 119 3.57 -7.35 -11.34
C MET A 119 3.28 -6.05 -10.61
N ASP A 120 2.87 -5.01 -11.33
CA ASP A 120 2.42 -3.74 -10.75
C ASP A 120 1.05 -3.89 -10.09
N LEU A 121 0.98 -3.53 -8.81
CA LEU A 121 -0.20 -3.60 -7.95
C LEU A 121 -0.42 -2.27 -7.19
N SER A 122 0.03 -1.17 -7.76
CA SER A 122 0.16 0.12 -7.08
C SER A 122 -1.14 0.66 -6.47
N GLU A 123 -2.30 0.42 -7.06
CA GLU A 123 -3.59 0.88 -6.53
C GLU A 123 -4.25 -0.11 -5.55
N LEU A 124 -3.76 -1.33 -5.48
CA LEU A 124 -4.36 -2.37 -4.66
C LEU A 124 -3.81 -2.40 -3.23
N GLY A 125 -2.63 -1.83 -3.03
CA GLY A 125 -1.94 -1.87 -1.75
C GLY A 125 -1.49 -3.27 -1.34
N MET A 126 -1.44 -3.51 -0.05
CA MET A 126 -1.02 -4.78 0.51
C MET A 126 -2.08 -5.87 0.31
N ILE A 127 -1.82 -6.77 -0.60
CA ILE A 127 -2.70 -7.91 -0.94
C ILE A 127 -2.26 -9.25 -0.33
N THR A 128 -1.13 -9.27 0.33
CA THR A 128 -0.56 -10.46 0.99
C THR A 128 0.22 -10.04 2.23
N PRO A 129 0.24 -10.86 3.29
CA PRO A 129 1.07 -10.57 4.47
C PRO A 129 2.55 -10.64 4.13
N LEU A 130 3.39 -10.06 5.00
CA LEU A 130 4.86 -10.16 4.91
C LEU A 130 5.38 -11.58 5.18
N PHE A 131 4.51 -12.49 5.58
CA PHE A 131 4.87 -13.88 5.86
C PHE A 131 5.45 -14.56 4.62
N ASP A 132 6.61 -15.18 4.79
CA ASP A 132 7.33 -15.90 3.73
C ASP A 132 7.70 -15.03 2.52
N MET A 133 8.05 -13.77 2.76
CA MET A 133 8.71 -12.92 1.78
C MET A 133 10.22 -13.19 1.77
N GLN A 134 10.82 -13.19 0.60
CA GLN A 134 12.27 -13.26 0.43
C GLN A 134 12.91 -11.92 0.73
N GLN A 135 12.31 -10.84 0.19
CA GLN A 135 12.86 -9.51 0.27
C GLN A 135 11.76 -8.45 0.08
N VAL A 136 11.92 -7.33 0.77
CA VAL A 136 11.15 -6.10 0.53
C VAL A 136 12.15 -4.98 0.28
N GLU A 137 11.99 -4.27 -0.81
CA GLU A 137 12.85 -3.16 -1.24
C GLU A 137 12.03 -1.88 -1.28
N VAL A 138 12.53 -0.83 -0.65
CA VAL A 138 11.94 0.51 -0.72
C VAL A 138 12.94 1.44 -1.40
N LEU A 139 12.67 1.80 -2.64
CA LEU A 139 13.47 2.73 -3.43
C LEU A 139 12.89 4.13 -3.28
N MET A 140 13.70 5.06 -2.79
CA MET A 140 13.30 6.45 -2.58
C MET A 140 13.70 7.33 -3.76
N GLY A 141 12.76 8.12 -4.26
CA GLY A 141 12.94 9.03 -5.38
C GLY A 141 12.50 8.44 -6.72
N VAL A 142 12.62 9.22 -7.77
CA VAL A 142 12.05 8.96 -9.10
C VAL A 142 12.55 7.65 -9.71
N GLN A 143 11.62 6.74 -10.03
CA GLN A 143 11.87 5.47 -10.73
C GLN A 143 11.06 5.36 -12.04
N THR A 144 10.48 6.45 -12.52
CA THR A 144 9.59 6.46 -13.70
C THR A 144 10.26 5.94 -14.97
N SER A 145 11.54 6.14 -15.13
CA SER A 145 12.30 5.69 -16.32
C SER A 145 12.31 4.17 -16.51
N LEU A 146 12.01 3.38 -15.46
CA LEU A 146 11.94 1.93 -15.54
C LEU A 146 10.54 1.39 -15.19
N PHE A 147 9.86 2.02 -14.22
CA PHE A 147 8.58 1.51 -13.69
C PHE A 147 7.35 2.34 -14.11
N GLY A 148 7.54 3.46 -14.84
CA GLY A 148 6.44 4.28 -15.36
C GLY A 148 5.92 5.30 -14.36
N ALA A 149 4.80 5.93 -14.71
CA ALA A 149 4.20 7.03 -13.97
C ALA A 149 3.88 6.68 -12.52
N SER A 150 3.54 5.42 -12.22
CA SER A 150 3.25 4.94 -10.87
C SER A 150 4.42 5.02 -9.88
N ALA A 151 5.64 5.32 -10.33
CA ALA A 151 6.84 5.35 -9.50
C ALA A 151 7.56 6.71 -9.52
N SER A 152 6.80 7.81 -9.54
CA SER A 152 7.35 9.18 -9.57
C SER A 152 8.01 9.62 -8.27
N SER A 153 7.55 9.11 -7.12
CA SER A 153 8.12 9.42 -5.80
C SER A 153 8.94 8.28 -5.21
N GLY A 154 8.74 7.06 -5.70
CA GLY A 154 9.46 5.88 -5.26
C GLY A 154 8.80 4.57 -5.67
N LEU A 155 9.40 3.48 -5.20
CA LEU A 155 8.94 2.12 -5.49
C LEU A 155 9.06 1.25 -4.25
N ILE A 156 8.05 0.44 -3.99
CA ILE A 156 8.08 -0.64 -3.01
C ILE A 156 7.97 -1.96 -3.77
N ASN A 157 8.99 -2.79 -3.68
CA ASN A 157 9.05 -4.06 -4.39
C ASN A 157 9.07 -5.23 -3.41
N PHE A 158 8.14 -6.15 -3.58
CA PHE A 158 8.01 -7.37 -2.80
C PHE A 158 8.47 -8.56 -3.63
N LYS A 159 9.35 -9.34 -3.05
CA LYS A 159 9.81 -10.61 -3.59
C LYS A 159 9.40 -11.74 -2.68
N THR A 160 8.66 -12.71 -3.19
CA THR A 160 8.28 -13.89 -2.42
C THR A 160 9.34 -14.99 -2.53
N ASN A 161 9.46 -15.84 -1.49
CA ASN A 161 10.39 -16.95 -1.50
C ASN A 161 10.11 -17.93 -2.64
N ASP A 162 11.17 -18.40 -3.28
CA ASP A 162 11.09 -19.44 -4.30
C ASP A 162 11.02 -20.86 -3.68
N PRO A 163 10.48 -21.83 -4.41
CA PRO A 163 10.55 -23.24 -4.01
C PRO A 163 11.99 -23.76 -3.93
N THR A 164 12.29 -24.60 -2.95
CA THR A 164 13.61 -25.19 -2.73
C THR A 164 13.73 -26.61 -3.24
N ASP A 165 14.98 -27.10 -3.39
CA ASP A 165 15.28 -28.49 -3.79
C ASP A 165 15.04 -29.48 -2.65
N GLU A 166 14.88 -29.01 -1.43
CA GLU A 166 14.65 -29.84 -0.27
C GLU A 166 13.17 -29.94 0.07
N LYS A 167 12.72 -31.18 0.30
CA LYS A 167 11.36 -31.42 0.80
C LYS A 167 11.29 -31.08 2.27
N GLY A 168 10.43 -30.14 2.63
CA GLY A 168 10.27 -29.75 4.03
C GLY A 168 9.46 -28.46 4.18
N GLY A 169 9.29 -28.02 5.40
CA GLY A 169 8.55 -26.83 5.70
C GLY A 169 8.47 -26.57 7.19
N TYR A 170 7.71 -25.56 7.57
CA TYR A 170 7.48 -25.20 8.97
C TYR A 170 6.04 -24.70 9.18
N VAL A 171 5.64 -24.72 10.44
CA VAL A 171 4.38 -24.13 10.91
C VAL A 171 4.74 -23.08 11.94
N MET A 172 4.12 -21.93 11.83
CA MET A 172 4.20 -20.84 12.80
C MET A 172 2.86 -20.67 13.47
N THR A 173 2.84 -20.43 14.77
CA THR A 173 1.67 -20.01 15.52
C THR A 173 2.07 -18.93 16.50
N GLN A 174 1.33 -17.83 16.52
CA GLN A 174 1.56 -16.70 17.40
C GLN A 174 0.27 -16.35 18.15
N PHE A 175 0.44 -15.88 19.38
CA PHE A 175 -0.64 -15.38 20.23
C PHE A 175 -0.26 -13.97 20.69
N GLY A 176 -1.19 -13.06 20.61
CA GLY A 176 -0.97 -11.65 20.95
C GLY A 176 -2.10 -11.06 21.80
N SER A 177 -1.94 -9.79 22.13
CA SER A 177 -2.99 -9.00 22.76
C SER A 177 -4.24 -8.94 21.88
N TYR A 178 -5.37 -8.57 22.45
CA TYR A 178 -6.65 -8.44 21.74
C TYR A 178 -7.09 -9.74 21.06
N ASN A 179 -6.86 -10.87 21.76
CA ASN A 179 -7.17 -12.21 21.24
C ASN A 179 -6.57 -12.49 19.85
N THR A 180 -5.39 -11.94 19.58
CA THR A 180 -4.72 -12.14 18.29
C THR A 180 -4.23 -13.58 18.17
N TYR A 181 -4.59 -14.23 17.07
CA TYR A 181 -4.12 -15.56 16.67
C TYR A 181 -3.62 -15.50 15.24
N THR A 182 -2.34 -15.80 15.08
CA THR A 182 -1.74 -15.89 13.75
C THR A 182 -1.19 -17.28 13.51
N ASN A 183 -1.46 -17.82 12.33
CA ASN A 183 -0.97 -19.10 11.91
C ASN A 183 -0.31 -18.98 10.54
N GLY A 184 0.82 -19.64 10.37
CA GLY A 184 1.55 -19.72 9.13
C GLY A 184 1.95 -21.16 8.81
N LEU A 185 1.88 -21.54 7.55
CA LEU A 185 2.36 -22.83 7.03
C LEU A 185 3.18 -22.58 5.79
N VAL A 186 4.36 -23.16 5.74
CA VAL A 186 5.19 -23.22 4.55
C VAL A 186 5.56 -24.68 4.28
N TYR A 187 5.47 -25.12 3.01
CA TYR A 187 5.88 -26.46 2.63
C TYR A 187 6.44 -26.52 1.22
N ASN A 188 7.65 -27.09 1.06
CA ASN A 188 8.33 -27.30 -0.21
C ASN A 188 8.19 -28.74 -0.67
N LEU A 189 7.89 -28.92 -1.95
CA LEU A 189 7.70 -30.18 -2.64
C LEU A 189 8.52 -30.20 -3.93
N PRO A 190 9.76 -30.71 -3.93
CA PRO A 190 10.48 -31.00 -5.16
C PRO A 190 9.97 -32.30 -5.77
N PHE A 191 9.89 -32.36 -7.13
CA PHE A 191 9.47 -33.51 -7.93
C PHE A 191 10.62 -34.01 -8.78
N GLU A 192 10.65 -35.32 -9.07
CA GLU A 192 11.71 -35.98 -9.87
C GLU A 192 11.85 -35.42 -11.30
N ASN A 193 10.79 -34.80 -11.85
CA ASN A 193 10.79 -34.20 -13.18
C ASN A 193 11.35 -32.76 -13.21
N GLY A 194 11.96 -32.30 -12.11
CA GLY A 194 12.61 -31.02 -11.97
C GLY A 194 11.65 -29.85 -11.61
N TRP A 195 10.36 -30.10 -11.43
CA TRP A 195 9.45 -29.12 -10.84
C TRP A 195 9.63 -29.06 -9.33
N LYS A 196 9.54 -27.85 -8.80
CA LYS A 196 9.53 -27.56 -7.37
C LYS A 196 8.27 -26.74 -7.07
N VAL A 197 7.63 -27.04 -5.97
CA VAL A 197 6.40 -26.33 -5.54
C VAL A 197 6.59 -25.87 -4.11
N ARG A 198 6.23 -24.62 -3.83
CA ARG A 198 6.12 -24.04 -2.49
C ARG A 198 4.69 -23.68 -2.21
N LEU A 199 4.18 -24.19 -1.11
CA LEU A 199 2.84 -23.90 -0.60
C LEU A 199 2.98 -23.03 0.65
N VAL A 200 2.25 -21.92 0.69
CA VAL A 200 2.24 -21.00 1.81
C VAL A 200 0.80 -20.70 2.18
N GLY A 201 0.46 -20.85 3.46
CA GLY A 201 -0.81 -20.46 4.02
C GLY A 201 -0.59 -19.56 5.22
N HIS A 202 -1.38 -18.50 5.35
CA HIS A 202 -1.33 -17.58 6.47
C HIS A 202 -2.74 -17.17 6.89
N SER A 203 -2.95 -17.05 8.19
CA SER A 203 -4.20 -16.53 8.76
C SER A 203 -3.89 -15.67 9.97
N ASN A 204 -4.55 -14.52 10.05
CA ASN A 204 -4.46 -13.59 11.17
C ASN A 204 -5.87 -13.17 11.61
N VAL A 205 -6.20 -13.42 12.88
CA VAL A 205 -7.48 -13.04 13.47
C VAL A 205 -7.21 -12.28 14.77
N SER A 206 -7.88 -11.15 14.95
CA SER A 206 -7.79 -10.33 16.17
C SER A 206 -9.11 -9.63 16.43
N ASP A 207 -9.48 -9.46 17.70
CA ASP A 207 -10.66 -8.68 18.08
C ASP A 207 -10.48 -7.16 17.86
N GLY A 208 -9.25 -6.71 17.62
CA GLY A 208 -8.93 -5.28 17.49
C GLY A 208 -8.64 -4.60 18.82
N TYR A 209 -8.10 -3.41 18.75
CA TYR A 209 -7.63 -2.64 19.91
C TYR A 209 -8.52 -1.45 20.27
N LYS A 210 -9.48 -1.10 19.42
CA LYS A 210 -10.43 -0.02 19.66
C LYS A 210 -11.73 -0.56 20.21
N GLU A 211 -12.17 0.01 21.32
CA GLU A 211 -13.48 -0.30 21.91
C GLU A 211 -14.54 0.60 21.30
N ASN A 212 -15.57 0.01 20.73
CA ASN A 212 -16.77 0.73 20.35
C ASN A 212 -17.74 0.72 21.55
N VAL A 213 -17.83 1.86 22.23
CA VAL A 213 -18.62 1.97 23.46
C VAL A 213 -20.13 2.02 23.18
N ALA A 214 -20.55 2.42 21.98
CA ALA A 214 -21.95 2.41 21.59
C ALA A 214 -22.48 0.97 21.45
N LEU A 215 -21.68 0.10 20.88
CA LEU A 215 -22.03 -1.32 20.64
C LEU A 215 -21.49 -2.26 21.72
N GLY A 216 -20.59 -1.82 22.58
CA GLY A 216 -19.97 -2.63 23.63
C GLY A 216 -19.10 -3.77 23.07
N ASN A 217 -18.40 -3.51 22.00
CA ASN A 217 -17.54 -4.51 21.32
C ASN A 217 -16.26 -3.86 20.75
N TYR A 218 -15.43 -4.64 20.03
CA TYR A 218 -14.17 -4.22 19.41
C TYR A 218 -14.21 -4.32 17.87
N ALA A 219 -15.39 -4.35 17.25
CA ALA A 219 -15.54 -4.57 15.80
C ALA A 219 -15.01 -3.42 14.92
N SER A 220 -14.67 -2.26 15.51
CA SER A 220 -14.16 -1.11 14.76
C SER A 220 -12.74 -1.28 14.23
N ALA A 221 -11.99 -2.25 14.71
CA ALA A 221 -10.59 -2.47 14.31
C ALA A 221 -10.21 -3.96 14.35
N ASP A 222 -11.18 -4.86 14.29
CA ASP A 222 -10.95 -6.30 14.24
C ASP A 222 -10.28 -6.69 12.91
N ARG A 223 -9.61 -7.84 12.92
CA ARG A 223 -8.93 -8.38 11.74
C ARG A 223 -9.34 -9.83 11.52
N ASN A 224 -9.64 -10.15 10.28
CA ASN A 224 -9.87 -11.50 9.82
C ASN A 224 -9.27 -11.67 8.43
N GLU A 225 -8.01 -12.11 8.40
CA GLU A 225 -7.21 -12.14 7.19
C GLU A 225 -6.74 -13.56 6.89
N THR A 226 -6.92 -14.01 5.66
CA THR A 226 -6.41 -15.28 5.17
C THR A 226 -5.71 -15.07 3.82
N SER A 227 -4.55 -15.71 3.65
CA SER A 227 -3.81 -15.70 2.39
C SER A 227 -3.26 -17.08 2.09
N LEU A 228 -3.36 -17.47 0.82
CA LEU A 228 -2.79 -18.70 0.26
C LEU A 228 -1.91 -18.35 -0.93
N ARG A 229 -0.68 -18.88 -0.96
CA ARG A 229 0.23 -18.72 -2.09
C ARG A 229 0.76 -20.08 -2.53
N VAL A 230 0.73 -20.29 -3.85
CA VAL A 230 1.35 -21.45 -4.50
C VAL A 230 2.37 -20.93 -5.50
N LYS A 231 3.62 -21.34 -5.35
CA LYS A 231 4.68 -21.01 -6.29
C LYS A 231 5.24 -22.29 -6.90
N MET A 232 5.39 -22.31 -8.22
CA MET A 232 5.96 -23.43 -8.97
C MET A 232 7.18 -22.94 -9.72
N LEU A 233 8.27 -23.67 -9.65
CA LEU A 233 9.54 -23.35 -10.31
C LEU A 233 10.05 -24.57 -11.04
N LYS A 234 10.53 -24.37 -12.26
CA LYS A 234 11.35 -25.33 -13.00
C LYS A 234 12.52 -24.61 -13.62
N GLU A 235 13.71 -25.02 -13.23
CA GLU A 235 14.97 -24.54 -13.77
C GLU A 235 15.48 -25.51 -14.81
N GLY A 236 15.92 -24.99 -15.94
CA GLY A 236 16.58 -25.73 -17.00
C GLY A 236 17.70 -24.90 -17.62
N ASP A 237 18.58 -25.54 -18.37
CA ASP A 237 19.79 -24.89 -18.92
C ASP A 237 19.47 -23.69 -19.81
N LEU A 238 18.37 -23.73 -20.54
CA LEU A 238 17.95 -22.66 -21.47
C LEU A 238 16.80 -21.83 -20.93
N ILE A 239 15.89 -22.45 -20.16
CA ILE A 239 14.65 -21.81 -19.75
C ILE A 239 14.36 -22.09 -18.28
N THR A 240 14.13 -21.04 -17.52
CA THR A 240 13.52 -21.10 -16.19
C THR A 240 12.06 -20.67 -16.29
N GLN A 241 11.17 -21.41 -15.68
CA GLN A 241 9.74 -21.17 -15.65
C GLN A 241 9.29 -21.02 -14.21
N LYS A 242 8.59 -19.94 -13.90
CA LYS A 242 8.05 -19.68 -12.57
C LYS A 242 6.58 -19.28 -12.68
N TYR A 243 5.75 -19.84 -11.83
CA TYR A 243 4.34 -19.49 -11.72
C TYR A 243 4.01 -19.18 -10.25
N THR A 244 3.39 -18.04 -10.02
CA THR A 244 2.93 -17.62 -8.69
C THR A 244 1.42 -17.44 -8.73
N MET A 245 0.71 -18.07 -7.81
CA MET A 245 -0.73 -17.91 -7.60
C MET A 245 -0.95 -17.44 -6.17
N ILE A 246 -1.74 -16.39 -5.99
CA ILE A 246 -2.09 -15.85 -4.68
C ILE A 246 -3.60 -15.73 -4.61
N HIS A 247 -4.16 -16.17 -3.50
CA HIS A 247 -5.52 -15.88 -3.10
C HIS A 247 -5.51 -15.29 -1.71
N SER A 248 -6.15 -14.13 -1.56
CA SER A 248 -6.27 -13.45 -0.26
C SER A 248 -7.73 -13.08 -0.02
N ASP A 249 -8.17 -13.26 1.21
CA ASP A 249 -9.50 -12.88 1.69
C ASP A 249 -9.32 -12.17 3.03
N PHE A 250 -9.56 -10.87 3.03
CA PHE A 250 -9.43 -9.98 4.17
C PHE A 250 -10.78 -9.34 4.45
N ASP A 251 -11.32 -9.55 5.64
CA ASP A 251 -12.60 -9.00 6.11
C ASP A 251 -12.35 -8.33 7.46
N ASN A 252 -11.84 -7.11 7.42
CA ASN A 252 -11.49 -6.33 8.59
C ASN A 252 -12.60 -5.34 8.94
N GLY A 253 -12.78 -5.09 10.22
CA GLY A 253 -13.55 -3.95 10.69
C GLY A 253 -12.83 -2.63 10.40
N TYR A 254 -13.60 -1.60 10.17
CA TYR A 254 -13.07 -0.26 9.98
C TYR A 254 -14.01 0.76 10.59
N ASP A 255 -13.52 1.43 11.62
CA ASP A 255 -14.07 2.68 12.14
C ASP A 255 -13.06 3.30 13.10
N ASN A 256 -12.11 4.04 12.55
CA ASN A 256 -10.95 4.49 13.30
C ASN A 256 -11.09 5.90 13.87
N TRP A 257 -12.13 6.61 13.50
CA TRP A 257 -12.32 7.99 13.88
C TRP A 257 -13.17 8.09 15.15
N ALA A 258 -12.92 9.10 15.95
CA ALA A 258 -13.72 9.47 17.09
C ALA A 258 -13.85 11.00 17.07
N PRO A 259 -15.07 11.57 17.18
CA PRO A 259 -15.28 13.01 17.06
C PRO A 259 -14.53 13.84 18.11
N ASP A 260 -14.28 13.27 19.29
CA ASP A 260 -13.59 13.91 20.42
C ASP A 260 -12.07 13.79 20.38
N ASN A 261 -11.49 13.19 19.33
CA ASN A 261 -10.05 12.94 19.21
C ASN A 261 -9.40 12.29 20.45
N ASN A 262 -10.14 11.43 21.15
CA ASN A 262 -9.65 10.81 22.38
C ASN A 262 -8.40 9.93 22.12
N THR A 263 -7.60 9.76 23.18
CA THR A 263 -6.41 8.90 23.17
C THR A 263 -6.65 7.53 23.81
N ASP A 264 -7.87 7.23 24.21
CA ASP A 264 -8.24 6.03 24.98
C ASP A 264 -8.56 4.85 24.08
N ASN A 265 -8.43 4.99 22.76
CA ASN A 265 -8.81 4.00 21.75
C ASN A 265 -10.30 3.62 21.81
N ILE A 266 -11.15 4.62 21.94
CA ILE A 266 -12.60 4.49 21.97
C ILE A 266 -13.20 5.05 20.69
N THR A 267 -14.24 4.40 20.16
CA THR A 267 -15.09 4.88 19.09
C THR A 267 -16.55 4.88 19.51
N TYR A 268 -17.40 5.66 18.83
CA TYR A 268 -18.79 5.90 19.23
C TYR A 268 -19.79 5.50 18.14
N SER A 269 -19.32 4.98 17.02
CA SER A 269 -20.12 4.60 15.86
C SER A 269 -21.20 3.60 16.22
N ASP A 270 -22.42 3.79 15.77
CA ASP A 270 -23.51 2.82 15.90
C ASP A 270 -23.65 1.96 14.64
N ASN A 271 -22.99 2.33 13.54
CA ASN A 271 -22.94 1.60 12.29
C ASN A 271 -21.49 1.41 11.79
N PRO A 272 -20.66 0.59 12.48
CA PRO A 272 -19.25 0.46 12.12
C PRO A 272 -19.08 -0.11 10.72
N GLY A 273 -18.10 0.44 10.01
CA GLY A 273 -17.78 0.07 8.65
C GLY A 273 -16.89 -1.16 8.52
N LYS A 274 -16.45 -1.39 7.30
CA LYS A 274 -15.58 -2.49 6.91
C LYS A 274 -14.46 -2.03 5.98
N ASP A 275 -13.37 -2.77 6.01
CA ASP A 275 -12.32 -2.71 5.00
C ASP A 275 -11.99 -4.14 4.56
N SER A 276 -12.71 -4.62 3.56
CA SER A 276 -12.52 -5.96 3.04
C SER A 276 -11.90 -5.97 1.66
N GLN A 277 -11.18 -7.05 1.35
CA GLN A 277 -10.58 -7.25 0.03
C GLN A 277 -10.43 -8.74 -0.28
N LYS A 278 -10.96 -9.15 -1.42
CA LYS A 278 -10.68 -10.45 -2.03
C LYS A 278 -9.79 -10.27 -3.24
N SER A 279 -8.65 -10.98 -3.27
CA SER A 279 -7.69 -10.88 -4.36
C SER A 279 -7.35 -12.25 -4.92
N GLN A 280 -7.29 -12.34 -6.24
CA GLN A 280 -6.79 -13.49 -6.97
C GLN A 280 -5.72 -13.01 -7.95
N ILE A 281 -4.52 -13.54 -7.84
CA ILE A 281 -3.37 -13.13 -8.66
C ILE A 281 -2.73 -14.36 -9.28
N PHE A 282 -2.38 -14.21 -10.54
CA PHE A 282 -1.57 -15.16 -11.29
C PHE A 282 -0.42 -14.41 -11.97
N ILE A 283 0.81 -14.89 -11.74
CA ILE A 283 2.02 -14.38 -12.39
C ILE A 283 2.74 -15.54 -13.04
N ALA A 284 3.14 -15.38 -14.29
CA ALA A 284 3.98 -16.32 -15.02
C ALA A 284 5.26 -15.61 -15.48
N ASP A 285 6.41 -16.11 -15.01
CA ASP A 285 7.73 -15.62 -15.37
C ASP A 285 8.47 -16.68 -16.18
N TYR A 286 9.02 -16.26 -17.31
CA TYR A 286 9.90 -17.06 -18.16
C TYR A 286 11.22 -16.33 -18.34
N LYS A 287 12.33 -16.98 -18.00
CA LYS A 287 13.68 -16.51 -18.25
C LYS A 287 14.37 -17.43 -19.23
N TYR A 288 14.75 -16.89 -20.39
CA TYR A 288 15.55 -17.58 -21.40
C TYR A 288 16.99 -17.10 -21.30
N ASP A 289 17.89 -18.01 -20.95
CA ASP A 289 19.34 -17.76 -20.90
C ASP A 289 19.97 -18.16 -22.23
N LEU A 290 20.39 -17.16 -23.00
CA LEU A 290 21.05 -17.33 -24.32
C LEU A 290 22.58 -17.19 -24.22
N GLY A 291 23.13 -17.25 -23.01
CA GLY A 291 24.54 -17.09 -22.69
C GLY A 291 24.93 -15.64 -22.47
N GLU A 292 25.13 -14.85 -23.49
CA GLU A 292 25.48 -13.43 -23.36
C GLU A 292 24.27 -12.53 -23.09
N GLN A 293 23.08 -13.02 -23.42
CA GLN A 293 21.83 -12.28 -23.32
C GLN A 293 20.80 -13.12 -22.56
N ILE A 294 19.91 -12.42 -21.86
CA ILE A 294 18.76 -13.01 -21.19
C ILE A 294 17.51 -12.34 -21.74
N VAL A 295 16.49 -13.15 -22.00
CA VAL A 295 15.15 -12.68 -22.34
C VAL A 295 14.22 -13.07 -21.20
N ASP A 296 13.66 -12.07 -20.52
CA ASP A 296 12.64 -12.26 -19.51
C ASP A 296 11.26 -11.93 -20.08
N PHE A 297 10.30 -12.79 -19.83
CA PHE A 297 8.91 -12.59 -20.23
C PHE A 297 8.00 -12.80 -19.01
N ASN A 298 7.34 -11.75 -18.58
CA ASN A 298 6.42 -11.74 -17.44
C ASN A 298 5.00 -11.49 -17.92
N VAL A 299 4.05 -12.25 -17.39
CA VAL A 299 2.61 -12.04 -17.56
C VAL A 299 1.97 -12.05 -16.19
N GLY A 300 1.24 -11.00 -15.86
CA GLY A 300 0.48 -10.87 -14.63
C GLY A 300 -1.02 -10.71 -14.90
N MET A 301 -1.83 -11.28 -14.04
CA MET A 301 -3.28 -11.10 -14.01
C MET A 301 -3.74 -11.00 -12.56
N SER A 302 -4.60 -10.05 -12.25
CA SER A 302 -5.25 -9.96 -10.95
C SER A 302 -6.72 -9.62 -11.09
N SER A 303 -7.52 -10.15 -10.17
CA SER A 303 -8.93 -9.79 -9.98
C SER A 303 -9.15 -9.51 -8.51
N ASN A 304 -9.72 -8.37 -8.19
CA ASN A 304 -9.83 -7.86 -6.84
C ASN A 304 -11.21 -7.27 -6.61
N GLU A 305 -11.87 -7.73 -5.55
CA GLU A 305 -13.11 -7.16 -5.02
C GLU A 305 -12.75 -6.44 -3.72
N THR A 306 -13.07 -5.16 -3.59
CA THR A 306 -12.82 -4.37 -2.38
C THR A 306 -14.09 -3.70 -1.89
N LEU A 307 -14.28 -3.70 -0.58
CA LEU A 307 -15.31 -2.92 0.09
C LEU A 307 -14.63 -2.05 1.15
N HIS A 308 -14.82 -0.75 1.07
CA HIS A 308 -14.46 0.19 2.10
C HIS A 308 -15.69 0.98 2.53
N SER A 309 -16.04 0.88 3.80
CA SER A 309 -17.19 1.58 4.35
C SER A 309 -16.90 2.09 5.74
N TYR A 310 -17.57 3.13 6.15
CA TYR A 310 -17.42 3.74 7.48
C TYR A 310 -18.66 4.53 7.86
N ASP A 311 -18.82 4.71 9.16
CA ASP A 311 -19.77 5.65 9.74
C ASP A 311 -19.27 7.09 9.47
N SER A 312 -20.02 7.84 8.67
CA SER A 312 -19.58 9.17 8.23
C SER A 312 -19.84 10.26 9.28
N ASP A 313 -20.67 10.01 10.27
CA ASP A 313 -20.86 10.91 11.41
C ASP A 313 -19.99 10.54 12.62
N TRP A 314 -19.32 9.36 12.61
CA TRP A 314 -18.36 8.86 13.60
C TRP A 314 -18.91 8.71 15.02
N GLY A 315 -20.22 8.82 15.17
CA GLY A 315 -20.86 8.87 16.45
C GLY A 315 -22.11 8.00 16.56
N ASN A 316 -23.03 8.46 17.32
CA ASN A 316 -24.37 7.93 17.43
C ASN A 316 -25.29 9.02 17.99
N TYR A 317 -26.60 8.80 17.91
CA TYR A 317 -27.59 9.76 18.38
C TYR A 317 -27.33 10.27 19.81
N ASN A 318 -27.00 9.38 20.76
CA ASN A 318 -26.78 9.79 22.14
C ASN A 318 -25.47 10.59 22.31
N PHE A 319 -24.43 10.27 21.52
CA PHE A 319 -23.19 11.02 21.51
C PHE A 319 -23.44 12.45 21.05
N TRP A 320 -24.08 12.62 19.89
CA TRP A 320 -24.35 13.94 19.33
C TRP A 320 -25.32 14.77 20.13
N LEU A 321 -26.35 14.14 20.75
CA LEU A 321 -27.29 14.82 21.62
C LEU A 321 -26.62 15.42 22.87
N ASN A 322 -25.55 14.80 23.36
CA ASN A 322 -24.83 15.24 24.56
C ASN A 322 -23.50 15.92 24.21
N TRP A 323 -23.22 16.15 22.94
CA TRP A 323 -22.01 16.85 22.50
C TRP A 323 -22.15 18.35 22.76
N ASP A 324 -21.67 18.78 23.94
CA ASP A 324 -21.46 20.22 24.21
C ASP A 324 -20.21 20.65 23.44
N GLY A 325 -20.39 21.17 22.22
CA GLY A 325 -19.32 21.71 21.38
C GLY A 325 -18.65 22.98 21.93
N ASP A 326 -18.95 23.34 23.15
CA ASP A 326 -18.36 24.43 23.88
C ASP A 326 -17.02 24.04 24.53
N ASP A 327 -16.00 23.85 23.72
CA ASP A 327 -14.67 24.26 24.12
C ASP A 327 -14.67 25.80 24.17
N HIS A 328 -15.19 26.33 25.27
CA HIS A 328 -14.92 27.70 25.63
C HIS A 328 -13.40 27.84 25.68
N HIS A 329 -12.82 28.40 24.63
CA HIS A 329 -11.59 29.16 24.79
C HIS A 329 -11.85 30.11 25.95
N GLU A 330 -11.34 29.75 27.13
CA GLU A 330 -11.10 30.72 28.16
C GLU A 330 -10.13 31.75 27.54
N ASP A 331 -10.69 32.70 26.84
CA ASP A 331 -10.00 33.95 26.56
C ASP A 331 -9.69 34.57 27.91
N ASP A 332 -8.51 34.28 28.40
CA ASP A 332 -7.85 35.04 29.49
C ASP A 332 -7.74 36.49 29.02
N HIS A 333 -8.85 37.19 29.12
CA HIS A 333 -8.84 38.65 29.11
C HIS A 333 -8.17 39.10 30.41
N HIS A 334 -6.86 39.20 30.40
CA HIS A 334 -6.12 40.03 31.31
C HIS A 334 -6.55 41.48 31.08
N ASP A 335 -7.55 41.92 31.86
CA ASP A 335 -7.83 43.32 32.09
C ASP A 335 -6.66 43.94 32.85
N ASP A 336 -5.65 44.39 32.12
CA ASP A 336 -4.61 45.27 32.64
C ASP A 336 -5.09 46.74 32.41
N HIS A 337 -5.93 47.21 33.30
CA HIS A 337 -6.25 48.65 33.40
C HIS A 337 -5.15 49.35 34.19
N GLY A 338 -4.11 49.82 33.50
CA GLY A 338 -3.19 50.82 33.97
C GLY A 338 -3.77 52.24 33.71
N ASP A 339 -3.94 52.96 34.80
CA ASP A 339 -4.34 54.37 34.84
C ASP A 339 -3.40 55.28 34.01
N ASP A 340 -3.92 56.29 33.41
CA ASP A 340 -3.56 57.72 33.58
C ASP A 340 -3.78 58.55 32.30
N HIS A 341 -4.38 59.62 32.48
CA HIS A 341 -4.32 60.96 31.87
C HIS A 341 -5.66 61.52 31.40
N GLY A 342 -5.98 62.57 32.16
CA GLY A 342 -7.02 63.50 31.88
C GLY A 342 -6.69 64.42 30.69
N ASP A 343 -7.72 65.02 30.19
CA ASP A 343 -7.86 66.45 29.98
C ASP A 343 -9.10 66.73 29.10
N ASP A 344 -9.95 67.59 29.71
CA ASP A 344 -10.85 68.57 29.17
C ASP A 344 -11.15 68.66 27.69
N HIS A 345 -12.42 68.54 27.31
CA HIS A 345 -13.08 69.59 26.47
C HIS A 345 -14.61 69.45 26.55
N ASP A 346 -15.18 70.55 27.03
CA ASP A 346 -16.58 71.00 26.89
C ASP A 346 -16.92 71.09 25.40
N ASP A 347 -18.12 70.63 25.01
CA ASP A 347 -18.99 71.41 24.14
C ASP A 347 -20.40 70.80 24.07
N ASP A 348 -21.35 71.65 24.35
CA ASP A 348 -22.78 71.49 24.25
C ASP A 348 -23.28 71.11 22.86
N HIS A 349 -24.24 70.23 22.79
CA HIS A 349 -25.31 70.25 21.80
C HIS A 349 -26.53 69.44 22.30
N ASP A 350 -27.57 70.20 22.67
CA ASP A 350 -28.96 69.78 22.71
C ASP A 350 -29.38 69.29 21.30
N ASP A 351 -30.05 68.16 21.19
CA ASP A 351 -31.21 68.05 20.31
C ASP A 351 -32.04 66.79 20.65
N ASP A 352 -33.28 67.10 20.91
CA ASP A 352 -34.49 66.36 21.12
C ASP A 352 -34.79 65.45 19.92
N HIS A 353 -34.89 64.11 20.07
CA HIS A 353 -35.80 63.29 19.30
C HIS A 353 -36.18 62.04 20.09
N GLY A 354 -37.42 62.09 20.62
CA GLY A 354 -38.12 60.86 21.00
C GLY A 354 -38.53 60.09 19.74
N ASP A 355 -38.35 58.83 19.78
CA ASP A 355 -39.16 57.89 19.01
C ASP A 355 -39.24 56.56 19.76
N ASP A 356 -40.47 56.17 19.98
CA ASP A 356 -40.94 54.94 20.53
C ASP A 356 -40.42 53.79 19.66
N HIS A 357 -39.59 52.89 20.19
CA HIS A 357 -39.38 51.57 19.61
C HIS A 357 -40.00 50.59 20.58
N ASP A 358 -41.13 50.04 20.15
CA ASP A 358 -41.68 48.76 20.61
C ASP A 358 -40.62 47.68 20.44
N ASP A 359 -40.09 47.16 21.54
CA ASP A 359 -39.29 45.96 21.58
C ASP A 359 -40.18 44.75 21.28
N ASP A 360 -40.38 44.50 19.99
CA ASP A 360 -40.86 43.22 19.48
C ASP A 360 -39.70 42.25 19.57
N HIS A 361 -39.53 41.61 20.72
CA HIS A 361 -38.72 40.42 20.82
C HIS A 361 -39.38 39.33 19.97
N GLY A 362 -39.05 39.34 18.69
CA GLY A 362 -39.25 38.17 17.87
C GLY A 362 -38.53 37.03 18.58
N ASP A 363 -39.29 36.04 19.02
CA ASP A 363 -38.79 34.72 19.33
C ASP A 363 -38.02 34.28 18.09
N ASP A 364 -36.69 34.39 18.14
CA ASP A 364 -35.82 33.71 17.24
C ASP A 364 -36.12 32.21 17.51
N ASP A 365 -37.00 31.67 16.69
CA ASP A 365 -37.06 30.22 16.47
C ASP A 365 -35.63 29.80 16.11
N HIS A 366 -34.84 29.48 17.13
CA HIS A 366 -33.68 28.64 16.93
C HIS A 366 -34.26 27.41 16.27
N ASP A 367 -34.08 27.31 14.95
CA ASP A 367 -34.23 26.07 14.24
C ASP A 367 -33.52 25.03 15.10
N GLU A 368 -34.30 24.28 15.87
CA GLU A 368 -33.83 23.12 16.59
C GLU A 368 -33.25 22.25 15.49
N PHE A 369 -31.93 22.29 15.32
CA PHE A 369 -31.22 21.47 14.37
C PHE A 369 -31.65 20.03 14.70
N ASP A 370 -32.45 19.47 13.83
CA ASP A 370 -32.99 18.14 14.03
C ASP A 370 -31.83 17.12 13.88
N PHE A 371 -31.07 16.95 14.97
CA PHE A 371 -30.02 15.94 15.08
C PHE A 371 -30.55 14.51 14.91
N MET A 372 -31.86 14.35 14.76
CA MET A 372 -32.49 13.04 14.56
C MET A 372 -32.20 12.43 13.19
N SER A 373 -31.55 13.13 12.28
CA SER A 373 -31.24 12.65 10.93
C SER A 373 -29.75 12.34 10.71
N TYR A 374 -28.89 12.38 11.73
CA TYR A 374 -27.50 11.98 11.64
C TYR A 374 -27.38 10.45 11.72
N ASP A 375 -27.53 9.82 10.58
CA ASP A 375 -27.26 8.40 10.37
C ASP A 375 -26.60 8.31 8.98
N PHE A 376 -25.32 8.71 8.92
CA PHE A 376 -24.57 8.80 7.69
C PHE A 376 -23.60 7.63 7.58
N PHE A 377 -23.78 6.83 6.56
CA PHE A 377 -22.90 5.70 6.29
C PHE A 377 -22.41 5.76 4.85
N ASP A 378 -21.10 5.73 4.66
CA ASP A 378 -20.47 5.72 3.35
C ASP A 378 -19.93 4.33 3.00
N SER A 379 -20.13 3.91 1.77
CA SER A 379 -19.70 2.63 1.25
C SER A 379 -19.15 2.78 -0.18
N PHE A 380 -18.00 2.12 -0.45
CA PHE A 380 -17.33 2.11 -1.74
C PHE A 380 -16.97 0.66 -2.07
N GLU A 381 -17.70 0.07 -3.02
CA GLU A 381 -17.39 -1.24 -3.57
C GLU A 381 -16.61 -1.04 -4.87
N ARG A 382 -15.48 -1.75 -5.04
CA ARG A 382 -14.69 -1.70 -6.27
C ARG A 382 -14.33 -3.08 -6.73
N ASP A 383 -14.56 -3.31 -8.03
CA ASP A 383 -14.02 -4.44 -8.75
C ASP A 383 -12.87 -3.95 -9.62
N ILE A 384 -11.68 -4.55 -9.44
CA ILE A 384 -10.46 -4.12 -10.13
C ILE A 384 -9.79 -5.33 -10.79
N ASP A 385 -9.74 -5.33 -12.10
CA ASP A 385 -9.03 -6.31 -12.91
C ASP A 385 -7.78 -5.70 -13.55
N THR A 386 -6.63 -6.35 -13.40
CA THR A 386 -5.39 -5.89 -14.01
C THR A 386 -4.74 -7.02 -14.81
N ARG A 387 -4.23 -6.70 -16.00
CA ARG A 387 -3.46 -7.60 -16.85
C ARG A 387 -2.20 -6.89 -17.30
N THR A 388 -1.04 -7.53 -17.09
CA THR A 388 0.26 -6.97 -17.47
C THR A 388 1.02 -7.94 -18.34
N VAL A 389 1.76 -7.39 -19.29
CA VAL A 389 2.73 -8.13 -20.12
C VAL A 389 4.01 -7.31 -20.17
N ASP A 390 5.12 -7.91 -19.83
CA ASP A 390 6.45 -7.30 -19.87
C ASP A 390 7.45 -8.24 -20.56
N LEU A 391 8.07 -7.76 -21.63
CA LEU A 391 9.10 -8.46 -22.37
C LEU A 391 10.40 -7.68 -22.29
N ARG A 392 11.45 -8.28 -21.72
CA ARG A 392 12.75 -7.66 -21.50
C ARG A 392 13.87 -8.42 -22.19
N PHE A 393 14.80 -7.66 -22.77
CA PHE A 393 16.05 -8.13 -23.30
C PHE A 393 17.17 -7.48 -22.49
N ARG A 394 18.03 -8.26 -21.85
CA ARG A 394 19.12 -7.73 -21.04
C ARG A 394 20.43 -8.49 -21.24
N SER A 395 21.54 -7.80 -20.94
CA SER A 395 22.84 -8.44 -20.86
C SER A 395 22.90 -9.41 -19.69
N ASN A 396 23.65 -10.50 -19.85
CA ASN A 396 23.98 -11.37 -18.72
C ASN A 396 25.16 -10.76 -17.95
N VAL A 397 24.89 -10.23 -16.75
CA VAL A 397 25.89 -9.54 -15.91
C VAL A 397 27.03 -10.46 -15.45
N ASN A 398 26.80 -11.77 -15.42
CA ASN A 398 27.80 -12.76 -15.00
C ASN A 398 28.98 -12.87 -15.99
N ASN A 399 28.88 -12.28 -17.18
CA ASN A 399 29.90 -12.38 -18.22
C ASN A 399 31.02 -11.31 -18.08
N GLY A 400 30.96 -10.41 -17.06
CA GLY A 400 31.97 -9.38 -16.80
C GLY A 400 32.08 -8.35 -17.91
N ASN A 401 31.00 -8.09 -18.65
CA ASN A 401 30.94 -7.09 -19.72
C ASN A 401 30.98 -5.69 -19.13
N LYS A 402 31.73 -4.78 -19.80
CA LYS A 402 31.73 -3.36 -19.42
C LYS A 402 30.44 -2.63 -19.76
N VAL A 403 29.68 -3.16 -20.70
CA VAL A 403 28.38 -2.60 -21.10
C VAL A 403 27.30 -3.54 -20.65
N ASN A 404 26.45 -3.05 -19.78
CA ASN A 404 25.24 -3.75 -19.33
C ASN A 404 24.01 -2.97 -19.79
N TYR A 405 22.98 -3.67 -20.22
CA TYR A 405 21.78 -3.04 -20.73
C TYR A 405 20.53 -3.85 -20.34
N VAL A 406 19.41 -3.16 -20.32
CA VAL A 406 18.07 -3.71 -20.39
C VAL A 406 17.27 -2.89 -21.39
N PHE A 407 16.44 -3.55 -22.19
CA PHE A 407 15.44 -2.94 -23.04
C PHE A 407 14.12 -3.72 -22.88
N GLY A 408 13.01 -3.03 -22.69
CA GLY A 408 11.72 -3.64 -22.42
C GLY A 408 10.56 -3.06 -23.20
N LEU A 409 9.55 -3.90 -23.38
CA LEU A 409 8.23 -3.57 -23.93
C LEU A 409 7.21 -3.92 -22.86
N TYR A 410 6.39 -2.96 -22.45
CA TYR A 410 5.39 -3.14 -21.43
C TYR A 410 3.99 -2.76 -21.92
N ASN A 411 3.04 -3.56 -21.54
CA ASN A 411 1.61 -3.24 -21.71
C ASN A 411 0.85 -3.63 -20.44
N SER A 412 -0.05 -2.76 -20.02
CA SER A 412 -0.99 -3.00 -18.92
C SER A 412 -2.39 -2.60 -19.32
N ASN A 413 -3.35 -3.42 -18.93
CA ASN A 413 -4.78 -3.09 -18.93
C ASN A 413 -5.26 -3.10 -17.50
N TYR A 414 -5.90 -2.02 -17.08
CA TYR A 414 -6.52 -1.85 -15.78
C TYR A 414 -7.99 -1.51 -16.03
N GLU A 415 -8.88 -2.31 -15.47
CA GLU A 415 -10.32 -2.15 -15.52
C GLU A 415 -10.83 -1.97 -14.08
N GLU A 416 -11.60 -0.92 -13.81
CA GLU A 416 -12.20 -0.65 -12.50
C GLU A 416 -13.65 -0.29 -12.65
N THR A 417 -14.51 -0.86 -11.81
CA THR A 417 -15.84 -0.36 -11.53
C THR A 417 -15.94 0.02 -10.07
N THR A 418 -16.62 1.12 -9.77
CA THR A 418 -16.85 1.62 -8.42
C THR A 418 -18.33 1.89 -8.24
N ASP A 419 -18.94 1.23 -7.26
CA ASP A 419 -20.28 1.56 -6.75
C ASP A 419 -20.13 2.23 -5.38
N ALA A 420 -20.61 3.48 -5.28
CA ALA A 420 -20.58 4.25 -4.06
C ALA A 420 -21.99 4.56 -3.57
N ALA A 421 -22.20 4.46 -2.28
CA ALA A 421 -23.44 4.82 -1.61
C ALA A 421 -23.13 5.59 -0.33
N GLY A 422 -24.03 6.49 0.09
CA GLY A 422 -23.89 7.25 1.33
C GLY A 422 -23.69 8.75 1.10
N TYR A 423 -23.00 9.40 2.03
CA TYR A 423 -22.87 10.84 2.10
C TYR A 423 -21.43 11.26 1.81
N VAL A 424 -21.09 11.56 0.58
CA VAL A 424 -19.75 11.98 0.18
C VAL A 424 -19.70 13.51 0.10
N PHE A 425 -18.79 14.14 0.86
CA PHE A 425 -18.51 15.59 0.83
C PHE A 425 -19.73 16.50 1.12
N GLY A 426 -20.63 16.07 1.98
CA GLY A 426 -21.80 16.90 2.36
C GLY A 426 -22.93 16.88 1.33
N GLY A 427 -22.89 15.95 0.39
CA GLY A 427 -23.96 15.69 -0.57
C GLY A 427 -24.43 14.23 -0.49
N SER A 428 -25.69 13.96 -0.85
CA SER A 428 -26.19 12.60 -0.94
C SER A 428 -25.52 11.89 -2.12
N ALA A 429 -24.62 10.96 -1.83
CA ALA A 429 -23.95 10.13 -2.84
C ALA A 429 -24.70 8.81 -3.08
N THR A 430 -26.02 8.85 -3.07
CA THR A 430 -26.81 7.67 -3.40
C THR A 430 -26.71 7.37 -4.89
N GLY A 431 -26.12 6.22 -5.23
CA GLY A 431 -26.08 5.70 -6.58
C GLY A 431 -25.01 6.29 -7.49
N LEU A 432 -23.82 6.59 -6.98
CA LEU A 432 -22.66 6.88 -7.83
C LEU A 432 -22.05 5.57 -8.31
N SER A 433 -22.21 5.28 -9.60
CA SER A 433 -21.57 4.15 -10.25
C SER A 433 -20.69 4.62 -11.39
N THR A 434 -19.39 4.34 -11.28
CA THR A 434 -18.39 4.81 -12.25
C THR A 434 -17.42 3.69 -12.63
N GLY A 435 -16.69 3.88 -13.75
CA GLY A 435 -15.69 2.92 -14.18
C GLY A 435 -14.55 3.57 -14.95
N TYR A 436 -13.42 2.86 -14.99
CA TYR A 436 -12.24 3.22 -15.75
C TYR A 436 -11.70 2.01 -16.51
N ASP A 437 -11.43 2.18 -17.80
CA ASP A 437 -10.56 1.31 -18.58
C ASP A 437 -9.28 2.06 -18.91
N ILE A 438 -8.15 1.57 -18.45
CA ILE A 438 -6.86 2.24 -18.64
C ILE A 438 -5.89 1.30 -19.34
N VAL A 439 -5.38 1.74 -20.50
CA VAL A 439 -4.38 0.99 -21.26
C VAL A 439 -3.07 1.74 -21.25
N THR A 440 -2.05 1.15 -20.61
CA THR A 440 -0.69 1.69 -20.61
C THR A 440 0.20 0.92 -21.55
N LYS A 441 0.90 1.63 -22.44
CA LYS A 441 1.87 1.07 -23.39
C LYS A 441 3.19 1.79 -23.22
N SER A 442 4.28 1.05 -23.12
CA SER A 442 5.58 1.70 -23.03
C SER A 442 6.74 0.90 -23.64
N ILE A 443 7.73 1.65 -24.03
CA ILE A 443 9.07 1.18 -24.38
C ILE A 443 10.04 1.80 -23.39
N TYR A 444 10.90 1.00 -22.78
CA TYR A 444 11.84 1.49 -21.79
C TYR A 444 13.19 0.80 -21.91
N GLY A 445 14.22 1.38 -21.30
CA GLY A 445 15.52 0.75 -21.25
C GLY A 445 16.53 1.51 -20.42
N GLU A 446 17.61 0.82 -20.10
CA GLU A 446 18.79 1.38 -19.44
C GLU A 446 20.06 0.84 -20.07
N LEU A 447 21.02 1.70 -20.26
CA LEU A 447 22.37 1.37 -20.68
C LEU A 447 23.36 1.83 -19.62
N ALA A 448 24.18 0.91 -19.11
CA ALA A 448 25.21 1.20 -18.13
C ALA A 448 26.60 0.84 -18.65
N TYR A 449 27.56 1.71 -18.38
CA TYR A 449 28.97 1.52 -18.72
C TYR A 449 29.82 1.48 -17.46
N ASP A 450 30.48 0.35 -17.23
CA ASP A 450 31.45 0.14 -16.17
C ASP A 450 32.85 0.57 -16.65
N PHE A 451 33.40 1.60 -16.01
CA PHE A 451 34.76 2.12 -16.33
C PHE A 451 35.87 1.18 -15.83
N GLY A 452 35.55 0.15 -15.04
CA GLY A 452 36.53 -0.81 -14.49
C GLY A 452 37.34 -0.26 -13.30
N ASN A 453 37.01 0.92 -12.80
CA ASN A 453 37.62 1.58 -11.65
C ASN A 453 36.62 1.79 -10.51
N HIS A 454 35.71 0.84 -10.36
CA HIS A 454 34.58 0.91 -9.40
C HIS A 454 33.63 2.08 -9.64
N SER A 455 33.48 2.50 -10.90
CA SER A 455 32.48 3.50 -11.25
C SER A 455 31.66 3.10 -12.46
N VAL A 456 30.38 3.45 -12.43
CA VAL A 456 29.38 3.14 -13.46
C VAL A 456 28.63 4.39 -13.84
N LEU A 457 28.44 4.61 -15.14
CA LEU A 457 27.53 5.60 -15.69
C LEU A 457 26.34 4.87 -16.30
N ALA A 458 25.13 5.23 -15.89
CA ALA A 458 23.92 4.66 -16.48
C ALA A 458 22.99 5.74 -17.01
N VAL A 459 22.33 5.42 -18.11
CA VAL A 459 21.30 6.26 -18.74
C VAL A 459 20.08 5.38 -18.95
N ALA A 460 18.95 5.76 -18.37
CA ALA A 460 17.67 5.11 -18.54
C ALA A 460 16.67 6.03 -19.22
N PHE A 461 15.72 5.45 -19.94
CA PHE A 461 14.60 6.15 -20.54
C PHE A 461 13.34 5.30 -20.52
N ARG A 462 12.18 5.96 -20.56
CA ARG A 462 10.87 5.37 -20.81
C ARG A 462 10.06 6.30 -21.71
N HIS A 463 9.41 5.71 -22.68
CA HIS A 463 8.45 6.39 -23.57
C HIS A 463 7.12 5.67 -23.42
N GLU A 464 6.13 6.36 -22.89
CA GLU A 464 4.87 5.77 -22.41
C GLU A 464 3.68 6.58 -22.84
N ALA A 465 2.59 5.90 -23.20
CA ALA A 465 1.26 6.46 -23.38
C ALA A 465 0.26 5.74 -22.48
N ARG A 466 -0.71 6.48 -21.97
CA ARG A 466 -1.77 5.99 -21.10
C ARG A 466 -3.11 6.47 -21.63
N ASP A 467 -3.85 5.58 -22.27
CA ASP A 467 -5.22 5.81 -22.76
C ASP A 467 -6.19 5.57 -21.59
N ILE A 468 -7.20 6.43 -21.41
CA ILE A 468 -8.16 6.36 -20.30
C ILE A 468 -9.57 6.52 -20.85
N ASP A 469 -10.40 5.50 -20.65
CA ASP A 469 -11.84 5.56 -20.87
C ASP A 469 -12.51 5.67 -19.49
N TYR A 470 -13.29 6.71 -19.28
CA TYR A 470 -14.12 6.91 -18.10
C TYR A 470 -15.58 6.69 -18.41
N PHE A 471 -16.24 5.95 -17.54
CA PHE A 471 -17.66 5.65 -17.62
C PHE A 471 -18.36 6.19 -16.36
N ASP A 472 -19.39 6.99 -16.59
CA ASP A 472 -20.38 7.34 -15.57
C ASP A 472 -21.65 6.58 -15.93
N PHE A 473 -21.99 5.55 -15.13
CA PHE A 473 -23.13 4.68 -15.40
C PHE A 473 -24.45 5.33 -15.04
N ASP A 474 -24.44 6.29 -14.12
CA ASP A 474 -25.63 7.06 -13.72
C ASP A 474 -25.90 8.22 -14.68
N ASN A 475 -24.86 8.84 -15.23
CA ASN A 475 -24.92 9.90 -16.21
C ASN A 475 -24.01 9.63 -17.41
N PRO A 476 -24.39 8.76 -18.34
CA PRO A 476 -23.54 8.38 -19.48
C PRO A 476 -23.06 9.55 -20.36
N SER A 477 -23.70 10.73 -20.25
CA SER A 477 -23.25 11.93 -20.96
C SER A 477 -22.00 12.58 -20.37
N ALA A 478 -21.62 12.21 -19.14
CA ALA A 478 -20.38 12.62 -18.48
C ALA A 478 -19.20 11.69 -18.81
N SER A 479 -19.46 10.52 -19.40
CA SER A 479 -18.42 9.60 -19.85
C SER A 479 -17.53 10.24 -20.92
N PHE A 480 -16.22 9.94 -20.88
CA PHE A 480 -15.26 10.48 -21.86
C PHE A 480 -14.16 9.46 -22.17
N VAL A 481 -13.51 9.67 -23.31
CA VAL A 481 -12.34 8.94 -23.76
C VAL A 481 -11.18 9.92 -23.87
N LEU A 482 -10.04 9.58 -23.28
CA LEU A 482 -8.82 10.34 -23.36
C LEU A 482 -7.72 9.48 -23.96
N ASP A 483 -7.37 9.77 -25.22
CA ASP A 483 -6.17 9.19 -25.84
C ASP A 483 -4.93 9.86 -25.22
N GLY A 484 -4.10 9.07 -24.57
CA GLY A 484 -2.93 9.58 -23.88
C GLY A 484 -1.80 9.99 -24.83
N ASP A 485 -1.25 11.18 -24.61
CA ASP A 485 -0.04 11.60 -25.28
C ASP A 485 1.17 10.74 -24.84
N TRP A 486 2.08 10.51 -25.78
CA TRP A 486 3.33 9.83 -25.48
C TRP A 486 4.26 10.76 -24.68
N ASN A 487 4.56 10.38 -23.47
CA ASN A 487 5.49 11.07 -22.56
C ASN A 487 6.82 10.32 -22.51
N THR A 488 7.91 11.07 -22.32
CA THR A 488 9.25 10.47 -22.21
C THR A 488 9.90 10.95 -20.93
N SER A 489 10.40 10.01 -20.14
CA SER A 489 11.22 10.31 -18.97
C SER A 489 12.64 9.78 -19.17
N PHE A 490 13.60 10.46 -18.54
CA PHE A 490 15.01 10.10 -18.55
C PHE A 490 15.57 10.07 -17.13
N LYS A 491 16.55 9.19 -16.94
CA LYS A 491 17.42 9.19 -15.75
C LYS A 491 18.86 9.04 -16.20
N VAL A 492 19.73 9.86 -15.65
CA VAL A 492 21.18 9.71 -15.80
C VAL A 492 21.76 9.57 -14.41
N SER A 493 22.54 8.54 -14.17
CA SER A 493 23.21 8.31 -12.90
C SER A 493 24.68 8.01 -13.08
N TYR A 494 25.48 8.47 -12.12
CA TYR A 494 26.87 8.10 -11.98
C TYR A 494 27.11 7.64 -10.54
N GLU A 495 27.71 6.49 -10.40
CA GLU A 495 28.01 5.86 -9.11
C GLU A 495 29.48 5.50 -9.03
N MET A 496 30.03 5.49 -7.81
CA MET A 496 31.43 5.20 -7.55
C MET A 496 31.61 4.55 -6.18
N HIS A 497 32.48 3.53 -6.12
CA HIS A 497 32.93 2.85 -4.92
C HIS A 497 34.42 3.09 -4.70
N PRO A 498 34.84 4.23 -4.12
CA PRO A 498 36.26 4.51 -3.90
C PRO A 498 36.94 3.50 -2.98
N THR A 499 36.17 2.93 -2.06
CA THR A 499 36.59 1.85 -1.15
C THR A 499 35.42 0.90 -0.93
N SER A 500 35.68 -0.28 -0.37
CA SER A 500 34.65 -1.27 -0.02
C SER A 500 33.58 -0.75 0.96
N ASN A 501 33.86 0.33 1.71
CA ASN A 501 33.00 0.88 2.74
C ASN A 501 32.44 2.26 2.38
N LEU A 502 32.72 2.77 1.18
CA LEU A 502 32.28 4.09 0.73
C LEU A 502 31.66 3.97 -0.66
N HIS A 503 30.36 4.18 -0.72
CA HIS A 503 29.59 4.30 -1.94
C HIS A 503 29.01 5.72 -2.02
N TRP A 504 29.14 6.36 -3.17
CA TRP A 504 28.41 7.59 -3.46
C TRP A 504 27.89 7.56 -4.90
N TYR A 505 26.79 8.23 -5.09
CA TYR A 505 26.16 8.37 -6.39
C TYR A 505 25.56 9.76 -6.55
N ILE A 506 25.39 10.15 -7.80
CA ILE A 506 24.61 11.32 -8.20
C ILE A 506 23.71 10.91 -9.35
N TYR A 507 22.48 11.36 -9.35
CA TYR A 507 21.60 11.17 -10.47
C TYR A 507 20.73 12.39 -10.72
N ALA A 508 20.27 12.53 -11.98
CA ALA A 508 19.20 13.41 -12.40
C ALA A 508 18.14 12.56 -13.08
N ALA A 509 16.90 12.72 -12.68
CA ALA A 509 15.78 11.98 -13.23
C ALA A 509 14.58 12.91 -13.43
N GLU A 510 13.79 12.63 -14.44
CA GLU A 510 12.54 13.30 -14.76
C GLU A 510 11.38 12.36 -14.39
N GLY A 511 10.40 12.90 -13.63
CA GLY A 511 9.12 12.26 -13.36
C GLY A 511 7.98 12.95 -14.12
N TYR A 512 6.88 12.28 -14.42
CA TYR A 512 5.69 12.82 -15.06
C TYR A 512 4.41 12.25 -14.44
#